data_df140f280b64a4720dabc15daf6f84b5
#
_entry.id   df140f280b64a4720dabc15daf6f84b5
#
_cell.length_a   1.000
_cell.length_b   1.000
_cell.length_c   1.000
_cell.angle_alpha   90.00
_cell.angle_beta   90.00
_cell.angle_gamma   90.00
#
_symmetry.space_group_name_H-M   'P 1'
#
loop_
_entity.id
_entity.type
_entity.pdbx_description
1 polymer ?
#
loop_
_entity_poly.entity_id
_entity_poly.type
_entity_poly.pdbx_seq_one_letter_code
_entity_poly.pdbx_strand_id
1 'polypeptide(L)'
;MGIVGHSGAGKSTLLRLFAGELSPDSGTVDIGTTVKIGHFSQEGRELDLNQRVYDFIHDIGDEVRTDEGTFTAKAMMERFLFPSDLQSVPIGRLSGGERRRLYLLSILMEAPNVLLLDEPTNDLDVMTLSILEDYLQGFPGPILIVSHDRFLLDKLAEQVFEVRDGEVLRYSGNWSDWKAKRKEEEAPAKAEKPKAAQERPRERKLKFSFKEQREFETIDDDIAALEEKVADIDAQILANATNAGGPAAAIM
;
A
#
# COMPACT_ATOMS: atom_id res chain seq x y z
N MET A 1 -0.05 -11.11 4.35
CA MET A 1 0.11 -11.98 3.16
C MET A 1 -0.25 -11.19 1.91
N GLY A 2 0.67 -11.10 0.93
CA GLY A 2 0.42 -10.42 -0.34
C GLY A 2 -0.09 -11.40 -1.41
N ILE A 3 -1.08 -11.00 -2.20
CA ILE A 3 -1.57 -11.79 -3.35
C ILE A 3 -1.18 -11.03 -4.61
N VAL A 4 -0.41 -11.68 -5.48
CA VAL A 4 0.09 -11.11 -6.74
C VAL A 4 -0.32 -11.96 -7.93
N GLY A 5 -0.27 -11.38 -9.12
CA GLY A 5 -0.62 -12.06 -10.37
C GLY A 5 -1.05 -11.05 -11.43
N HIS A 6 -1.09 -11.48 -12.70
CA HIS A 6 -1.51 -10.60 -13.79
C HIS A 6 -2.99 -10.17 -13.64
N SER A 7 -3.39 -9.13 -14.36
CA SER A 7 -4.79 -8.72 -14.39
C SER A 7 -5.65 -9.85 -14.94
N GLY A 8 -6.79 -10.13 -14.31
CA GLY A 8 -7.65 -11.26 -14.69
C GLY A 8 -7.20 -12.64 -14.20
N ALA A 9 -6.11 -12.76 -13.43
CA ALA A 9 -5.64 -14.06 -12.90
C ALA A 9 -6.59 -14.71 -11.87
N GLY A 10 -7.61 -13.97 -11.39
CA GLY A 10 -8.56 -14.47 -10.38
C GLY A 10 -8.28 -14.04 -8.96
N LYS A 11 -7.43 -13.03 -8.72
CA LYS A 11 -7.08 -12.55 -7.38
C LYS A 11 -8.30 -12.09 -6.56
N SER A 12 -9.15 -11.23 -7.13
CA SER A 12 -10.39 -10.77 -6.50
C SER A 12 -11.38 -11.91 -6.27
N THR A 13 -11.45 -12.86 -7.22
CA THR A 13 -12.28 -14.06 -7.07
C THR A 13 -11.82 -14.91 -5.89
N LEU A 14 -10.51 -15.05 -5.70
CA LEU A 14 -9.92 -15.77 -4.56
C LEU A 14 -10.28 -15.07 -3.22
N LEU A 15 -10.20 -13.74 -3.16
CA LEU A 15 -10.61 -13.00 -1.95
C LEU A 15 -12.11 -13.19 -1.66
N ARG A 16 -12.98 -13.13 -2.68
CA ARG A 16 -14.43 -13.34 -2.53
C ARG A 16 -14.79 -14.76 -2.09
N LEU A 17 -14.02 -15.77 -2.52
CA LEU A 17 -14.14 -17.14 -2.00
C LEU A 17 -13.79 -17.20 -0.50
N PHE A 18 -12.69 -16.56 -0.09
CA PHE A 18 -12.32 -16.48 1.33
C PHE A 18 -13.29 -15.65 2.17
N ALA A 19 -13.91 -14.62 1.58
CA ALA A 19 -14.96 -13.85 2.23
C ALA A 19 -16.29 -14.62 2.41
N GLY A 20 -16.43 -15.78 1.77
CA GLY A 20 -17.69 -16.52 1.74
C GLY A 20 -18.77 -15.92 0.81
N GLU A 21 -18.39 -14.98 -0.04
CA GLU A 21 -19.29 -14.33 -1.00
C GLU A 21 -19.52 -15.17 -2.25
N LEU A 22 -18.60 -16.09 -2.53
CA LEU A 22 -18.68 -17.06 -3.62
C LEU A 22 -18.54 -18.48 -3.08
N SER A 23 -19.30 -19.40 -3.67
CA SER A 23 -19.12 -20.84 -3.41
C SER A 23 -18.09 -21.39 -4.37
N PRO A 24 -17.17 -22.28 -3.91
CA PRO A 24 -16.23 -22.95 -4.79
C PRO A 24 -16.94 -23.99 -5.68
N ASP A 25 -16.47 -24.17 -6.91
CA ASP A 25 -16.98 -25.23 -7.81
C ASP A 25 -16.67 -26.64 -7.28
N SER A 26 -15.60 -26.77 -6.51
CA SER A 26 -15.21 -28.01 -5.85
C SER A 26 -14.45 -27.71 -4.54
N GLY A 27 -14.51 -28.64 -3.60
CA GLY A 27 -13.93 -28.44 -2.27
C GLY A 27 -14.84 -27.67 -1.33
N THR A 28 -14.31 -27.26 -0.19
CA THR A 28 -15.05 -26.53 0.87
C THR A 28 -14.23 -25.37 1.41
N VAL A 29 -14.92 -24.32 1.80
CA VAL A 29 -14.34 -23.20 2.57
C VAL A 29 -15.03 -23.21 3.93
N ASP A 30 -14.27 -23.52 4.98
CA ASP A 30 -14.78 -23.54 6.33
C ASP A 30 -14.31 -22.29 7.08
N ILE A 31 -15.27 -21.43 7.46
CA ILE A 31 -15.02 -20.21 8.24
C ILE A 31 -15.39 -20.50 9.70
N GLY A 32 -14.41 -20.38 10.59
CA GLY A 32 -14.62 -20.61 12.02
C GLY A 32 -15.63 -19.61 12.61
N THR A 33 -16.40 -20.02 13.61
CA THR A 33 -17.49 -19.22 14.22
C THR A 33 -17.02 -17.92 14.87
N THR A 34 -15.75 -17.81 15.21
CA THR A 34 -15.14 -16.60 15.80
C THR A 34 -14.50 -15.69 14.77
N VAL A 35 -14.44 -16.10 13.50
CA VAL A 35 -13.85 -15.33 12.43
C VAL A 35 -14.80 -14.22 11.99
N LYS A 36 -14.34 -12.99 12.10
CA LYS A 36 -14.99 -11.78 11.58
C LYS A 36 -14.15 -11.24 10.44
N ILE A 37 -14.63 -11.41 9.22
CA ILE A 37 -13.92 -10.97 8.02
C ILE A 37 -14.36 -9.55 7.67
N GLY A 38 -13.39 -8.64 7.58
CA GLY A 38 -13.56 -7.33 6.95
C GLY A 38 -13.09 -7.43 5.50
N HIS A 39 -13.99 -7.31 4.55
CA HIS A 39 -13.66 -7.37 3.13
C HIS A 39 -13.80 -6.00 2.45
N PHE A 40 -12.66 -5.41 2.10
CA PHE A 40 -12.59 -4.19 1.31
C PHE A 40 -12.48 -4.57 -0.17
N SER A 41 -13.62 -4.63 -0.85
CA SER A 41 -13.71 -5.01 -2.26
C SER A 41 -13.47 -3.81 -3.20
N GLN A 42 -13.07 -4.10 -4.42
CA GLN A 42 -12.89 -3.07 -5.46
C GLN A 42 -14.24 -2.41 -5.84
N GLU A 43 -15.33 -3.16 -5.86
CA GLU A 43 -16.67 -2.66 -6.22
C GLU A 43 -17.26 -1.72 -5.16
N GLY A 44 -16.79 -1.83 -3.91
CA GLY A 44 -17.31 -1.05 -2.79
C GLY A 44 -18.61 -1.62 -2.22
N ARG A 45 -19.29 -0.82 -1.39
CA ARG A 45 -20.60 -1.11 -0.77
C ARG A 45 -21.57 -0.02 -1.19
N GLU A 46 -22.82 -0.38 -1.42
CA GLU A 46 -23.89 0.59 -1.57
C GLU A 46 -24.06 1.37 -0.26
N LEU A 47 -24.00 2.70 -0.36
CA LEU A 47 -24.15 3.62 0.75
C LEU A 47 -25.46 4.40 0.57
N ASP A 48 -26.21 4.60 1.64
CA ASP A 48 -27.33 5.53 1.61
C ASP A 48 -26.82 6.97 1.51
N LEU A 49 -26.96 7.57 0.34
CA LEU A 49 -26.47 8.90 0.04
C LEU A 49 -27.12 10.01 0.87
N ASN A 50 -28.29 9.75 1.50
CA ASN A 50 -29.00 10.71 2.33
C ASN A 50 -28.59 10.62 3.81
N GLN A 51 -28.00 9.50 4.24
CA GLN A 51 -27.52 9.32 5.61
C GLN A 51 -26.30 10.24 5.86
N ARG A 52 -26.19 10.79 7.08
CA ARG A 52 -25.01 11.56 7.47
C ARG A 52 -23.81 10.65 7.70
N VAL A 53 -22.63 11.14 7.43
CA VAL A 53 -21.36 10.41 7.64
C VAL A 53 -21.24 9.90 9.08
N TYR A 54 -21.55 10.76 10.07
CA TYR A 54 -21.52 10.38 11.48
C TYR A 54 -22.50 9.25 11.80
N ASP A 55 -23.75 9.40 11.39
CA ASP A 55 -24.80 8.43 11.69
C ASP A 55 -24.48 7.07 11.09
N PHE A 56 -23.93 7.04 9.85
CA PHE A 56 -23.53 5.82 9.18
C PHE A 56 -22.44 5.05 9.96
N ILE A 57 -21.43 5.74 10.44
CA ILE A 57 -20.33 5.09 11.21
C ILE A 57 -20.80 4.70 12.61
N HIS A 58 -21.60 5.55 13.27
CA HIS A 58 -22.14 5.30 14.59
C HIS A 58 -23.09 4.09 14.61
N ASP A 59 -23.89 3.89 13.55
CA ASP A 59 -24.79 2.73 13.42
C ASP A 59 -24.02 1.40 13.31
N ILE A 60 -22.73 1.43 12.90
CA ILE A 60 -21.85 0.26 12.85
C ILE A 60 -21.30 -0.05 14.24
N GLY A 61 -20.89 0.97 14.98
CA GLY A 61 -20.37 0.83 16.32
C GLY A 61 -19.94 2.16 16.94
N ASP A 62 -20.14 2.27 18.24
CA ASP A 62 -19.75 3.45 19.02
C ASP A 62 -18.25 3.55 19.24
N GLU A 63 -17.59 2.40 19.29
CA GLU A 63 -16.14 2.28 19.54
C GLU A 63 -15.55 1.05 18.84
N VAL A 64 -14.24 1.12 18.58
CA VAL A 64 -13.45 0.01 18.08
C VAL A 64 -12.19 -0.15 18.94
N ARG A 65 -11.80 -1.40 19.20
CA ARG A 65 -10.57 -1.73 19.90
C ARG A 65 -9.47 -2.04 18.90
N THR A 66 -8.34 -1.40 19.09
CA THR A 66 -7.09 -1.65 18.36
C THR A 66 -5.99 -2.00 19.38
N ASP A 67 -4.81 -2.35 18.93
CA ASP A 67 -3.62 -2.54 19.78
C ASP A 67 -3.18 -1.23 20.47
N GLU A 68 -3.44 -0.06 19.86
CA GLU A 68 -3.18 1.25 20.44
C GLU A 68 -4.21 1.65 21.52
N GLY A 69 -5.33 0.93 21.65
CA GLY A 69 -6.39 1.21 22.61
C GLY A 69 -7.80 1.20 22.03
N THR A 70 -8.74 1.76 22.78
CA THR A 70 -10.14 1.89 22.34
C THR A 70 -10.37 3.29 21.78
N PHE A 71 -10.85 3.36 20.55
CA PHE A 71 -11.20 4.60 19.87
C PHE A 71 -12.71 4.70 19.69
N THR A 72 -13.28 5.86 20.00
CA THR A 72 -14.69 6.13 19.68
C THR A 72 -14.87 6.30 18.16
N ALA A 73 -16.09 6.12 17.67
CA ALA A 73 -16.45 6.36 16.27
C ALA A 73 -15.98 7.75 15.79
N LYS A 74 -16.17 8.79 16.63
CA LYS A 74 -15.71 10.14 16.32
C LYS A 74 -14.18 10.23 16.18
N ALA A 75 -13.44 9.62 17.11
CA ALA A 75 -11.97 9.63 17.06
C ALA A 75 -11.44 8.88 15.84
N MET A 76 -12.07 7.76 15.47
CA MET A 76 -11.71 7.02 14.25
C MET A 76 -12.03 7.83 12.99
N MET A 77 -13.17 8.52 12.94
CA MET A 77 -13.47 9.42 11.83
C MET A 77 -12.44 10.54 11.69
N GLU A 78 -12.04 11.18 12.78
CA GLU A 78 -11.01 12.22 12.77
C GLU A 78 -9.67 11.66 12.31
N ARG A 79 -9.27 10.47 12.77
CA ARG A 79 -8.06 9.75 12.32
C ARG A 79 -8.10 9.48 10.82
N PHE A 80 -9.25 9.14 10.27
CA PHE A 80 -9.48 8.90 8.84
C PHE A 80 -9.86 10.17 8.06
N LEU A 81 -9.45 11.34 8.54
CA LEU A 81 -9.61 12.63 7.87
C LEU A 81 -11.08 13.01 7.59
N PHE A 82 -11.98 12.66 8.50
CA PHE A 82 -13.33 13.19 8.56
C PHE A 82 -13.45 14.16 9.74
N PRO A 83 -13.08 15.43 9.56
CA PRO A 83 -13.25 16.46 10.60
C PRO A 83 -14.76 16.70 10.88
N SER A 84 -15.07 17.37 11.99
CA SER A 84 -16.43 17.51 12.49
C SER A 84 -17.43 18.15 11.51
N ASP A 85 -16.95 18.98 10.59
CA ASP A 85 -17.75 19.57 9.51
C ASP A 85 -18.16 18.52 8.47
N LEU A 86 -17.23 17.63 8.05
CA LEU A 86 -17.55 16.53 7.15
C LEU A 86 -18.40 15.43 7.80
N GLN A 87 -18.31 15.23 9.11
CA GLN A 87 -19.12 14.24 9.83
C GLN A 87 -20.62 14.58 9.76
N SER A 88 -20.96 15.86 9.64
CA SER A 88 -22.33 16.35 9.66
C SER A 88 -23.02 16.36 8.30
N VAL A 89 -22.30 16.13 7.20
CA VAL A 89 -22.88 16.18 5.85
C VAL A 89 -23.43 14.83 5.42
N PRO A 90 -24.43 14.82 4.51
CA PRO A 90 -24.88 13.59 3.86
C PRO A 90 -23.78 12.96 3.03
N ILE A 91 -23.71 11.62 3.01
CA ILE A 91 -22.71 10.83 2.25
C ILE A 91 -22.72 11.19 0.75
N GLY A 92 -23.86 11.55 0.20
CA GLY A 92 -23.99 11.98 -1.19
C GLY A 92 -23.19 13.24 -1.55
N ARG A 93 -22.79 14.06 -0.56
CA ARG A 93 -21.96 15.25 -0.77
C ARG A 93 -20.46 14.97 -0.77
N LEU A 94 -20.06 13.78 -0.35
CA LEU A 94 -18.68 13.37 -0.37
C LEU A 94 -18.17 13.17 -1.80
N SER A 95 -16.91 13.48 -2.04
CA SER A 95 -16.18 13.10 -3.25
C SER A 95 -16.05 11.58 -3.38
N GLY A 96 -15.63 11.08 -4.55
CA GLY A 96 -15.39 9.64 -4.76
C GLY A 96 -14.35 9.08 -3.79
N GLY A 97 -13.22 9.77 -3.63
CA GLY A 97 -12.16 9.36 -2.69
C GLY A 97 -12.62 9.39 -1.22
N GLU A 98 -13.38 10.41 -0.81
CA GLU A 98 -13.95 10.46 0.54
C GLU A 98 -14.95 9.33 0.78
N ARG A 99 -15.80 8.98 -0.19
CA ARG A 99 -16.68 7.82 -0.08
C ARG A 99 -15.89 6.51 0.00
N ARG A 100 -14.83 6.39 -0.76
CA ARG A 100 -13.94 5.21 -0.71
C ARG A 100 -13.28 5.08 0.66
N ARG A 101 -12.81 6.18 1.23
CA ARG A 101 -12.25 6.27 2.57
C ARG A 101 -13.29 5.96 3.66
N LEU A 102 -14.52 6.47 3.52
CA LEU A 102 -15.62 6.16 4.42
C LEU A 102 -15.96 4.67 4.41
N TYR A 103 -16.00 4.06 3.24
CA TYR A 103 -16.20 2.61 3.09
C TYR A 103 -15.10 1.81 3.79
N LEU A 104 -13.84 2.20 3.63
CA LEU A 104 -12.74 1.57 4.35
C LEU A 104 -12.94 1.69 5.87
N LEU A 105 -13.20 2.89 6.36
CA LEU A 105 -13.44 3.14 7.78
C LEU A 105 -14.60 2.30 8.31
N SER A 106 -15.69 2.14 7.55
CA SER A 106 -16.85 1.34 7.95
C SER A 106 -16.47 -0.12 8.21
N ILE A 107 -15.60 -0.70 7.38
CA ILE A 107 -15.11 -2.07 7.57
C ILE A 107 -14.27 -2.19 8.84
N LEU A 108 -13.40 -1.21 9.11
CA LEU A 108 -12.56 -1.22 10.30
C LEU A 108 -13.37 -1.04 11.58
N MET A 109 -14.45 -0.26 11.54
CA MET A 109 -15.38 -0.08 12.67
C MET A 109 -16.19 -1.34 12.99
N GLU A 110 -16.37 -2.25 12.05
CA GLU A 110 -16.96 -3.57 12.33
C GLU A 110 -16.07 -4.44 13.24
N ALA A 111 -14.86 -3.99 13.60
CA ALA A 111 -13.89 -4.70 14.40
C ALA A 111 -13.61 -6.13 13.86
N PRO A 112 -13.17 -6.27 12.61
CA PRO A 112 -12.81 -7.57 12.04
C PRO A 112 -11.57 -8.12 12.73
N ASN A 113 -11.41 -9.46 12.71
CA ASN A 113 -10.18 -10.12 13.12
C ASN A 113 -9.43 -10.78 11.95
N VAL A 114 -9.97 -10.67 10.74
CA VAL A 114 -9.33 -11.01 9.45
C VAL A 114 -9.64 -9.90 8.47
N LEU A 115 -8.63 -9.39 7.76
CA LEU A 115 -8.80 -8.38 6.72
C LEU A 115 -8.48 -8.94 5.34
N LEU A 116 -9.41 -8.74 4.42
CA LEU A 116 -9.25 -9.00 2.99
C LEU A 116 -9.31 -7.66 2.26
N LEU A 117 -8.21 -7.27 1.62
CA LEU A 117 -8.09 -5.97 0.98
C LEU A 117 -7.83 -6.16 -0.52
N ASP A 118 -8.78 -5.74 -1.35
CA ASP A 118 -8.67 -5.81 -2.81
C ASP A 118 -8.37 -4.43 -3.38
N GLU A 119 -7.11 -4.23 -3.81
CA GLU A 119 -6.56 -2.98 -4.36
C GLU A 119 -6.89 -1.76 -3.46
N PRO A 120 -6.53 -1.79 -2.17
CA PRO A 120 -6.90 -0.72 -1.24
C PRO A 120 -6.22 0.62 -1.55
N THR A 121 -5.17 0.61 -2.36
CA THR A 121 -4.42 1.81 -2.76
C THR A 121 -5.11 2.59 -3.88
N ASN A 122 -6.05 1.97 -4.60
CA ASN A 122 -6.77 2.64 -5.66
C ASN A 122 -7.76 3.67 -5.06
N ASP A 123 -7.80 4.84 -5.66
CA ASP A 123 -8.71 5.93 -5.30
C ASP A 123 -8.52 6.53 -3.90
N LEU A 124 -7.44 6.19 -3.18
CA LEU A 124 -7.07 6.81 -1.92
C LEU A 124 -5.94 7.83 -2.11
N ASP A 125 -6.05 8.96 -1.42
CA ASP A 125 -4.97 9.95 -1.36
C ASP A 125 -3.80 9.48 -0.49
N VAL A 126 -2.63 10.10 -0.66
CA VAL A 126 -1.39 9.72 0.03
C VAL A 126 -1.53 9.75 1.56
N MET A 127 -2.29 10.72 2.10
CA MET A 127 -2.48 10.82 3.55
C MET A 127 -3.34 9.67 4.07
N THR A 128 -4.41 9.32 3.36
CA THR A 128 -5.27 8.17 3.70
C THR A 128 -4.48 6.86 3.60
N LEU A 129 -3.60 6.72 2.61
CA LEU A 129 -2.71 5.55 2.49
C LEU A 129 -1.77 5.42 3.69
N SER A 130 -1.17 6.53 4.15
CA SER A 130 -0.31 6.50 5.33
C SER A 130 -1.07 6.06 6.59
N ILE A 131 -2.29 6.58 6.79
CA ILE A 131 -3.15 6.19 7.91
C ILE A 131 -3.53 4.70 7.84
N LEU A 132 -3.86 4.21 6.64
CA LEU A 132 -4.17 2.80 6.41
C LEU A 132 -2.95 1.93 6.71
N GLU A 133 -1.77 2.29 6.22
CA GLU A 133 -0.53 1.57 6.49
C GLU A 133 -0.23 1.45 7.98
N ASP A 134 -0.35 2.56 8.72
CA ASP A 134 -0.14 2.58 10.17
C ASP A 134 -1.14 1.68 10.89
N TYR A 135 -2.42 1.73 10.49
CA TYR A 135 -3.45 0.84 11.04
C TYR A 135 -3.14 -0.63 10.76
N LEU A 136 -2.75 -0.97 9.52
CA LEU A 136 -2.46 -2.36 9.13
C LEU A 136 -1.21 -2.93 9.81
N GLN A 137 -0.21 -2.10 10.15
CA GLN A 137 0.95 -2.54 10.91
C GLN A 137 0.60 -2.96 12.34
N GLY A 138 -0.35 -2.25 12.98
CA GLY A 138 -0.86 -2.58 14.31
C GLY A 138 -2.02 -3.59 14.30
N PHE A 139 -2.45 -4.09 13.15
CA PHE A 139 -3.57 -5.01 13.10
C PHE A 139 -3.19 -6.41 13.62
N PRO A 140 -3.84 -6.92 14.69
CA PRO A 140 -3.40 -8.14 15.37
C PRO A 140 -3.75 -9.44 14.64
N GLY A 141 -4.53 -9.35 13.55
CA GLY A 141 -5.04 -10.49 12.80
C GLY A 141 -4.36 -10.71 11.45
N PRO A 142 -4.69 -11.79 10.76
CA PRO A 142 -4.21 -12.01 9.40
C PRO A 142 -4.80 -10.98 8.43
N ILE A 143 -3.93 -10.51 7.52
CA ILE A 143 -4.26 -9.62 6.43
C ILE A 143 -3.93 -10.33 5.11
N LEU A 144 -4.91 -10.42 4.22
CA LEU A 144 -4.72 -10.81 2.82
C LEU A 144 -4.92 -9.58 1.96
N ILE A 145 -3.90 -9.19 1.21
CA ILE A 145 -3.91 -7.97 0.42
C ILE A 145 -3.56 -8.26 -1.03
N VAL A 146 -4.46 -7.91 -1.93
CA VAL A 146 -4.19 -7.79 -3.35
C VAL A 146 -3.79 -6.36 -3.62
N SER A 147 -2.60 -6.12 -4.13
CA SER A 147 -2.18 -4.78 -4.52
C SER A 147 -1.14 -4.82 -5.64
N HIS A 148 -1.14 -3.78 -6.46
CA HIS A 148 -0.07 -3.47 -7.40
C HIS A 148 1.00 -2.55 -6.78
N ASP A 149 0.76 -2.05 -5.57
CA ASP A 149 1.71 -1.25 -4.82
C ASP A 149 2.76 -2.14 -4.16
N ARG A 150 3.94 -2.14 -4.75
CA ARG A 150 5.08 -2.92 -4.25
C ARG A 150 5.57 -2.46 -2.88
N PHE A 151 5.49 -1.16 -2.57
CA PHE A 151 5.95 -0.64 -1.29
C PHE A 151 5.06 -1.12 -0.14
N LEU A 152 3.74 -1.08 -0.37
CA LEU A 152 2.78 -1.61 0.59
C LEU A 152 2.98 -3.11 0.82
N LEU A 153 3.20 -3.89 -0.26
CA LEU A 153 3.45 -5.33 -0.16
C LEU A 153 4.80 -5.64 0.50
N ASP A 154 5.86 -4.87 0.24
CA ASP A 154 7.14 -5.05 0.90
C ASP A 154 7.07 -4.76 2.42
N LYS A 155 6.24 -3.78 2.80
CA LYS A 155 6.09 -3.36 4.20
C LYS A 155 5.24 -4.34 5.03
N LEU A 156 4.19 -4.92 4.43
CA LEU A 156 3.17 -5.68 5.17
C LEU A 156 3.21 -7.19 4.90
N ALA A 157 3.75 -7.65 3.78
CA ALA A 157 3.68 -9.06 3.43
C ALA A 157 4.89 -9.84 3.95
N GLU A 158 4.63 -10.86 4.74
CA GLU A 158 5.61 -11.88 5.17
C GLU A 158 5.61 -13.10 4.22
N GLN A 159 4.57 -13.23 3.42
CA GLN A 159 4.39 -14.29 2.43
C GLN A 159 3.66 -13.72 1.22
N VAL A 160 4.03 -14.21 0.05
CA VAL A 160 3.40 -13.87 -1.22
C VAL A 160 2.76 -15.09 -1.85
N PHE A 161 1.50 -14.95 -2.26
CA PHE A 161 0.76 -15.92 -3.04
C PHE A 161 0.64 -15.41 -4.48
N GLU A 162 1.27 -16.11 -5.41
CA GLU A 162 1.16 -15.80 -6.83
C GLU A 162 0.02 -16.60 -7.45
N VAL A 163 -0.97 -15.89 -7.99
CA VAL A 163 -2.05 -16.50 -8.77
C VAL A 163 -1.64 -16.51 -10.23
N ARG A 164 -1.38 -17.71 -10.79
CA ARG A 164 -0.90 -17.91 -12.15
C ARG A 164 -1.43 -19.20 -12.73
N ASP A 165 -1.93 -19.13 -13.97
CA ASP A 165 -2.36 -20.30 -14.76
C ASP A 165 -3.37 -21.21 -14.04
N GLY A 166 -4.24 -20.64 -13.19
CA GLY A 166 -5.22 -21.36 -12.39
C GLY A 166 -4.67 -22.00 -11.12
N GLU A 167 -3.42 -21.77 -10.81
CA GLU A 167 -2.75 -22.24 -9.59
C GLU A 167 -2.40 -21.10 -8.65
N VAL A 168 -2.24 -21.42 -7.36
CA VAL A 168 -1.76 -20.51 -6.33
C VAL A 168 -0.44 -21.02 -5.79
N LEU A 169 0.64 -20.31 -6.11
CA LEU A 169 1.99 -20.64 -5.68
C LEU A 169 2.37 -19.79 -4.46
N ARG A 170 2.89 -20.42 -3.42
CA ARG A 170 3.29 -19.76 -2.17
C ARG A 170 4.79 -19.51 -2.12
N TYR A 171 5.15 -18.27 -1.83
CA TYR A 171 6.53 -17.84 -1.60
C TYR A 171 6.68 -17.26 -0.19
N SER A 172 7.74 -17.63 0.51
CA SER A 172 8.11 -17.00 1.78
C SER A 172 8.91 -15.74 1.51
N GLY A 173 8.64 -14.69 2.30
CA GLY A 173 9.24 -13.37 2.15
C GLY A 173 8.25 -12.35 1.60
N ASN A 174 8.73 -11.13 1.42
CA ASN A 174 7.95 -10.01 0.91
C ASN A 174 7.90 -9.99 -0.64
N TRP A 175 7.38 -8.89 -1.21
CA TRP A 175 7.29 -8.74 -2.66
C TRP A 175 8.66 -8.71 -3.35
N SER A 176 9.66 -8.08 -2.76
CA SER A 176 11.03 -8.04 -3.30
C SER A 176 11.68 -9.41 -3.33
N ASP A 177 11.49 -10.23 -2.28
CA ASP A 177 11.96 -11.61 -2.22
C ASP A 177 11.30 -12.48 -3.28
N TRP A 178 9.96 -12.34 -3.44
CA TRP A 178 9.22 -13.04 -4.49
C TRP A 178 9.75 -12.68 -5.87
N LYS A 179 9.96 -11.38 -6.14
CA LYS A 179 10.43 -10.91 -7.43
C LYS A 179 11.84 -11.42 -7.77
N ALA A 180 12.71 -11.50 -6.78
CA ALA A 180 14.06 -12.07 -6.95
C ALA A 180 13.99 -13.55 -7.34
N LYS A 181 13.20 -14.35 -6.63
CA LYS A 181 12.99 -15.78 -6.92
C LYS A 181 12.37 -16.00 -8.31
N ARG A 182 11.37 -15.21 -8.67
CA ARG A 182 10.76 -15.26 -10.01
C ARG A 182 11.77 -15.00 -11.12
N LYS A 183 12.64 -14.02 -10.93
CA LYS A 183 13.70 -13.71 -11.89
C LYS A 183 14.72 -14.85 -12.02
N GLU A 184 14.99 -15.56 -10.95
CA GLU A 184 15.84 -16.76 -10.97
C GLU A 184 15.16 -17.94 -11.70
N GLU A 185 13.86 -18.15 -11.48
CA GLU A 185 13.07 -19.18 -12.15
C GLU A 185 12.92 -18.92 -13.66
N GLU A 186 12.73 -17.67 -14.06
CA GLU A 186 12.59 -17.24 -15.46
C GLU A 186 13.93 -17.15 -16.20
N ALA A 187 15.05 -17.14 -15.48
CA ALA A 187 16.36 -17.18 -16.12
C ALA A 187 16.52 -18.52 -16.86
N PRO A 188 16.84 -18.54 -18.18
CA PRO A 188 17.01 -19.78 -18.89
C PRO A 188 18.02 -20.64 -18.16
N ALA A 189 17.67 -21.88 -17.86
CA ALA A 189 18.49 -22.84 -17.17
C ALA A 189 19.88 -22.83 -17.82
N LYS A 190 20.87 -22.28 -17.12
CA LYS A 190 22.27 -22.39 -17.55
C LYS A 190 22.57 -23.88 -17.57
N ALA A 191 22.69 -24.44 -18.78
CA ALA A 191 23.07 -25.81 -19.00
C ALA A 191 24.18 -26.19 -18.00
N GLU A 192 23.93 -27.18 -17.18
CA GLU A 192 24.93 -27.77 -16.29
C GLU A 192 26.11 -28.24 -17.15
N LYS A 193 27.19 -27.50 -17.10
CA LYS A 193 28.47 -27.99 -17.60
C LYS A 193 28.99 -29.03 -16.61
N PRO A 194 29.43 -30.21 -17.09
CA PRO A 194 29.91 -31.27 -16.20
C PRO A 194 31.05 -30.77 -15.34
N LYS A 195 31.01 -31.10 -14.06
CA LYS A 195 32.05 -30.81 -13.07
C LYS A 195 33.36 -31.45 -13.51
N ALA A 196 34.32 -30.64 -13.93
CA ALA A 196 35.71 -31.01 -14.02
C ALA A 196 36.54 -30.02 -13.19
N ALA A 197 37.24 -30.60 -12.21
CA ALA A 197 38.44 -30.14 -11.51
C ALA A 197 38.40 -28.77 -10.80
N GLN A 198 38.67 -28.88 -9.52
CA GLN A 198 38.96 -27.80 -8.57
C GLN A 198 40.02 -26.84 -9.12
N GLU A 199 39.66 -25.58 -9.29
CA GLU A 199 40.60 -24.46 -9.32
C GLU A 199 40.17 -23.39 -8.32
N ARG A 200 41.21 -22.88 -7.61
CA ARG A 200 41.13 -21.93 -6.48
C ARG A 200 40.39 -20.64 -6.85
N PRO A 201 39.77 -19.94 -5.89
CA PRO A 201 38.99 -18.73 -6.16
C PRO A 201 39.95 -17.60 -6.62
N ARG A 202 39.83 -17.21 -7.87
CA ARG A 202 40.33 -15.93 -8.36
C ARG A 202 39.26 -14.88 -8.11
N GLU A 203 39.58 -13.85 -7.32
CA GLU A 203 38.78 -12.64 -7.16
C GLU A 203 38.41 -12.08 -8.55
N ARG A 204 37.13 -12.13 -8.90
CA ARG A 204 36.61 -11.46 -10.09
C ARG A 204 36.47 -9.98 -9.78
N LYS A 205 37.42 -9.17 -10.25
CA LYS A 205 37.22 -7.72 -10.37
C LYS A 205 36.01 -7.49 -11.26
N LEU A 206 35.00 -6.79 -10.73
CA LEU A 206 33.87 -6.28 -11.50
C LEU A 206 34.41 -5.44 -12.66
N LYS A 207 34.18 -5.89 -13.89
CA LYS A 207 34.48 -5.09 -15.09
C LYS A 207 33.21 -4.36 -15.45
N PHE A 208 33.18 -3.07 -15.23
CA PHE A 208 32.16 -2.18 -15.76
C PHE A 208 32.12 -2.26 -17.29
N SER A 209 30.92 -2.17 -17.86
CA SER A 209 30.80 -1.96 -19.30
C SER A 209 31.38 -0.59 -19.67
N PHE A 210 31.79 -0.40 -20.91
CA PHE A 210 32.39 0.87 -21.37
C PHE A 210 31.46 2.08 -21.15
N LYS A 211 30.12 1.85 -21.15
CA LYS A 211 29.09 2.86 -20.87
C LYS A 211 29.02 3.19 -19.37
N GLU A 212 29.02 2.19 -18.51
CA GLU A 212 29.01 2.35 -17.05
C GLU A 212 30.31 3.01 -16.53
N GLN A 213 31.45 2.72 -17.17
CA GLN A 213 32.70 3.33 -16.79
C GLN A 213 32.75 4.81 -17.14
N ARG A 214 32.12 5.22 -18.26
CA ARG A 214 32.02 6.61 -18.67
C ARG A 214 30.99 7.39 -17.81
N GLU A 215 29.89 6.77 -17.44
CA GLU A 215 28.93 7.35 -16.49
C GLU A 215 29.56 7.51 -15.10
N PHE A 216 30.36 6.57 -14.66
CA PHE A 216 31.08 6.65 -13.37
C PHE A 216 32.13 7.75 -13.33
N GLU A 217 32.82 8.02 -14.46
CA GLU A 217 33.81 9.08 -14.57
C GLU A 217 33.20 10.49 -14.58
N THR A 218 31.92 10.63 -14.99
CA THR A 218 31.20 11.93 -15.05
C THR A 218 30.30 12.20 -13.87
N ILE A 219 30.04 11.22 -13.00
CA ILE A 219 29.05 11.33 -11.93
C ILE A 219 29.42 12.39 -10.88
N ASP A 220 30.72 12.52 -10.58
CA ASP A 220 31.20 13.51 -9.61
C ASP A 220 31.07 14.93 -10.18
N ASP A 221 31.34 15.12 -11.46
CA ASP A 221 31.15 16.40 -12.15
C ASP A 221 29.67 16.78 -12.26
N ASP A 222 28.80 15.82 -12.53
CA ASP A 222 27.35 16.03 -12.60
C ASP A 222 26.75 16.36 -11.22
N ILE A 223 27.25 15.72 -10.16
CA ILE A 223 26.86 16.04 -8.77
C ILE A 223 27.29 17.46 -8.43
N ALA A 224 28.54 17.84 -8.69
CA ALA A 224 29.04 19.18 -8.41
C ALA A 224 28.23 20.27 -9.15
N ALA A 225 27.88 20.02 -10.43
CA ALA A 225 27.07 20.95 -11.20
C ALA A 225 25.61 21.06 -10.68
N LEU A 226 25.07 20.02 -10.10
CA LEU A 226 23.74 20.05 -9.46
C LEU A 226 23.78 20.76 -8.12
N GLU A 227 24.82 20.56 -7.33
CA GLU A 227 25.02 21.25 -6.04
C GLU A 227 25.19 22.77 -6.24
N GLU A 228 25.93 23.20 -7.26
CA GLU A 228 26.07 24.61 -7.63
C GLU A 228 24.71 25.24 -8.00
N LYS A 229 23.89 24.53 -8.80
CA LYS A 229 22.54 24.99 -9.15
C LYS A 229 21.61 25.09 -7.92
N VAL A 230 21.70 24.16 -7.00
CA VAL A 230 20.93 24.20 -5.75
C VAL A 230 21.36 25.41 -4.91
N ALA A 231 22.66 25.66 -4.78
CA ALA A 231 23.16 26.84 -4.06
C ALA A 231 22.73 28.16 -4.69
N ASP A 232 22.69 28.24 -6.03
CA ASP A 232 22.21 29.42 -6.75
C ASP A 232 20.71 29.65 -6.53
N ILE A 233 19.91 28.61 -6.55
CA ILE A 233 18.46 28.69 -6.28
C ILE A 233 18.20 29.12 -4.84
N ASP A 234 18.92 28.57 -3.88
CA ASP A 234 18.80 28.94 -2.48
C ASP A 234 19.19 30.42 -2.26
N ALA A 235 20.24 30.90 -2.93
CA ALA A 235 20.62 32.30 -2.89
C ALA A 235 19.54 33.22 -3.50
N GLN A 236 18.89 32.82 -4.59
CA GLN A 236 17.78 33.56 -5.20
C GLN A 236 16.53 33.59 -4.30
N ILE A 237 16.23 32.48 -3.62
CA ILE A 237 15.12 32.41 -2.66
C ILE A 237 15.39 33.36 -1.50
N LEU A 238 16.59 33.38 -0.96
CA LEU A 238 17.01 34.24 0.14
C LEU A 238 16.95 35.72 -0.27
N ALA A 239 17.43 36.05 -1.46
CA ALA A 239 17.39 37.40 -2.01
C ALA A 239 15.94 37.90 -2.26
N ASN A 240 15.07 37.03 -2.73
CA ASN A 240 13.66 37.34 -2.90
C ASN A 240 12.91 37.47 -1.55
N ALA A 241 13.25 36.66 -0.55
CA ALA A 241 12.69 36.75 0.79
C ALA A 241 13.09 38.07 1.50
N THR A 242 14.32 38.53 1.28
CA THR A 242 14.78 39.83 1.83
C THR A 242 14.19 41.04 1.13
N ASN A 243 13.87 40.93 -0.17
CA ASN A 243 13.22 42.01 -0.93
C ASN A 243 11.69 42.09 -0.67
N ALA A 244 11.04 41.03 -0.18
CA ALA A 244 9.63 41.07 0.22
C ALA A 244 9.38 41.74 1.59
N GLY A 245 10.44 42.09 2.32
CA GLY A 245 10.41 42.77 3.63
C GLY A 245 10.65 44.27 3.58
N GLY A 246 10.20 44.97 2.53
CA GLY A 246 10.23 46.43 2.46
C GLY A 246 9.24 47.10 3.44
N PRO A 247 9.57 48.24 4.08
CA PRO A 247 8.85 48.77 5.22
C PRO A 247 7.50 49.34 4.78
N ALA A 248 6.41 48.88 5.38
CA ALA A 248 5.17 49.67 5.45
C ALA A 248 5.44 50.87 6.36
N ALA A 249 5.88 51.95 5.73
CA ALA A 249 6.06 53.25 6.39
C ALA A 249 4.69 53.81 6.78
N ALA A 250 4.63 54.20 8.01
CA ALA A 250 3.71 55.14 8.64
C ALA A 250 3.02 56.12 7.67
N ILE A 251 1.69 56.15 7.70
CA ILE A 251 0.91 57.37 7.49
C ILE A 251 -0.16 57.40 8.57
N MET A 252 -0.15 58.51 9.25
CA MET A 252 -0.96 59.06 10.34
C MET A 252 -2.44 58.63 10.33
#